data_670fb3f770c8ffded9d0fbfcee99ec73
#
_entry.id   670fb3f770c8ffded9d0fbfcee99ec73
#
_cell.length_a   1.000
_cell.length_b   1.000
_cell.length_c   1.000
_cell.angle_alpha   90.00
_cell.angle_beta   90.00
_cell.angle_gamma   90.00
#
_symmetry.space_group_name_H-M   'P 1'
#
loop_
_entity.id
_entity.type
_entity.pdbx_description
1 polymer ?
#
loop_
_entity_poly.entity_id
_entity_poly.type
_entity_poly.pdbx_seq_one_letter_code
_entity_poly.pdbx_strand_id
1 'polypeptide(L)'
;MARSTPINRYRNVGIMAHIDAGKTTTTERILLYTGRTHKIGEVHDGSATMDWMEQEQERGITITSAATTCFWKGMDNQFDDHRINIIDTPGHVDFTIEVERSLKVLDGACAVFCAVGGVEPQSETVWRQANKYNVPRIGFVNKMDRSGADFLRVVDQIKSRLGANPVPMQIAIGAEEGFEGVIDLIRMKAIYWNEADQGATYEDRDIPTDLQSLAEEKREFMIESAAEANEELMEKYLEEGTLSDDEIKEGIRLQTIANEIIPMFCGTAFKNKGVQAVLDAMIMYMPSPEDVEPISGILDDAAETVAPRPPSDDEPFAALAFKIATDPFVGNLTFFRVYSGVLKSGDFVYNSSKDKKERIGRIVQMHSNDREEIKEVRAGDIAAAIGLKDVTTGDTLCDMKDKIVLERMEFPEPVIAVAVEPKTKVDQEKMGIALGKLANEDPSFRVSTDEESGQTIIAGMGELHLDIIVDRMMREFDVGCNVGAPQVAYRETITTLVEHEHKFAKQSGGRGQYGHVYLRIEPQKPGDGYEFVDEIKGGVIPKEYVPAVNKGVQEQMQNGVIAGFPLVDVKVTVYDGSYHDVDSNEMAFKIAASMCIREGVKLANPQLLEPMMNVEVSTPEDYMGDVMGDLNRRRGIVSA
;
A
#
# COMPACT_ATOMS: atom_id res chain seq x y z
N MET A 1 -9.09 32.37 16.17
CA MET A 1 -9.20 33.39 15.11
C MET A 1 -10.20 32.89 14.09
N ALA A 2 -10.79 33.79 13.27
CA ALA A 2 -11.65 33.33 12.18
C ALA A 2 -10.81 32.54 11.15
N ARG A 3 -11.41 31.59 10.46
CA ARG A 3 -10.81 30.79 9.37
C ARG A 3 -10.41 31.75 8.23
N SER A 4 -9.21 31.60 7.67
CA SER A 4 -8.74 32.46 6.56
C SER A 4 -9.43 32.11 5.23
N THR A 5 -9.68 30.82 4.98
CA THR A 5 -10.39 30.31 3.81
C THR A 5 -11.61 29.52 4.30
N PRO A 6 -12.84 29.81 3.86
CA PRO A 6 -14.02 29.03 4.19
C PRO A 6 -13.89 27.57 3.78
N ILE A 7 -14.51 26.64 4.51
CA ILE A 7 -14.31 25.19 4.28
C ILE A 7 -14.87 24.73 2.91
N ASN A 8 -15.94 25.36 2.43
CA ASN A 8 -16.50 25.12 1.09
C ASN A 8 -15.53 25.48 -0.07
N ARG A 9 -14.45 26.22 0.23
CA ARG A 9 -13.38 26.55 -0.70
C ARG A 9 -12.13 25.68 -0.54
N TYR A 10 -12.23 24.60 0.23
CA TYR A 10 -11.18 23.59 0.31
C TYR A 10 -11.39 22.53 -0.76
N ARG A 11 -10.29 22.01 -1.29
CA ARG A 11 -10.27 20.84 -2.17
C ARG A 11 -9.13 19.93 -1.73
N ASN A 12 -9.45 18.75 -1.22
CA ASN A 12 -8.48 17.72 -0.87
C ASN A 12 -8.45 16.71 -2.01
N VAL A 13 -7.48 16.84 -2.90
CA VAL A 13 -7.46 16.14 -4.20
C VAL A 13 -6.22 15.27 -4.31
N GLY A 14 -6.41 14.00 -4.69
CA GLY A 14 -5.34 13.10 -5.07
C GLY A 14 -5.05 13.16 -6.57
N ILE A 15 -3.79 13.10 -6.94
CA ILE A 15 -3.40 12.86 -8.33
C ILE A 15 -3.06 11.39 -8.48
N MET A 16 -3.86 10.66 -9.23
CA MET A 16 -3.69 9.22 -9.45
C MET A 16 -3.44 8.90 -10.92
N ALA A 17 -2.57 7.95 -11.20
CA ALA A 17 -2.21 7.59 -12.56
C ALA A 17 -1.51 6.23 -12.60
N HIS A 18 -1.50 5.58 -13.78
CA HIS A 18 -0.54 4.52 -14.04
C HIS A 18 0.88 5.07 -14.24
N ILE A 19 1.88 4.20 -14.20
CA ILE A 19 3.28 4.56 -14.44
C ILE A 19 3.41 5.25 -15.81
N ASP A 20 4.23 6.28 -15.88
CA ASP A 20 4.48 7.05 -17.11
C ASP A 20 3.27 7.79 -17.71
N ALA A 21 2.11 7.91 -17.05
CA ALA A 21 1.02 8.77 -17.53
C ALA A 21 1.37 10.27 -17.46
N GLY A 22 2.41 10.63 -16.71
CA GLY A 22 2.86 12.01 -16.50
C GLY A 22 2.25 12.67 -15.27
N LYS A 23 1.99 11.87 -14.23
CA LYS A 23 1.48 12.31 -12.93
C LYS A 23 2.34 13.41 -12.33
N THR A 24 3.61 13.12 -12.03
CA THR A 24 4.56 14.07 -11.43
C THR A 24 4.72 15.32 -12.28
N THR A 25 4.81 15.19 -13.62
CA THR A 25 4.85 16.36 -14.52
C THR A 25 3.61 17.23 -14.38
N THR A 26 2.41 16.63 -14.28
CA THR A 26 1.17 17.37 -14.08
C THR A 26 1.17 18.09 -12.73
N THR A 27 1.59 17.43 -11.65
CA THR A 27 1.68 18.01 -10.32
C THR A 27 2.69 19.16 -10.28
N GLU A 28 3.87 19.00 -10.90
CA GLU A 28 4.86 20.08 -10.99
C GLU A 28 4.31 21.32 -11.73
N ARG A 29 3.50 21.15 -12.77
CA ARG A 29 2.85 22.28 -13.48
C ARG A 29 1.78 22.94 -12.62
N ILE A 30 1.03 22.16 -11.83
CA ILE A 30 0.10 22.71 -10.83
C ILE A 30 0.85 23.59 -9.83
N LEU A 31 1.98 23.12 -9.30
CA LEU A 31 2.81 23.90 -8.36
C LEU A 31 3.36 25.18 -8.99
N LEU A 32 3.76 25.13 -10.26
CA LEU A 32 4.21 26.31 -11.00
C LEU A 32 3.10 27.36 -11.12
N TYR A 33 1.93 26.98 -11.64
CA TYR A 33 0.83 27.93 -11.89
C TYR A 33 0.23 28.49 -10.61
N THR A 34 0.28 27.76 -9.52
CA THR A 34 -0.13 28.23 -8.19
C THR A 34 0.95 29.02 -7.45
N GLY A 35 2.11 29.27 -8.09
CA GLY A 35 3.20 30.08 -7.55
C GLY A 35 3.95 29.45 -6.37
N ARG A 36 3.81 28.13 -6.15
CA ARG A 36 4.55 27.40 -5.11
C ARG A 36 5.99 27.14 -5.51
N THR A 37 6.25 26.92 -6.78
CA THR A 37 7.59 26.80 -7.34
C THR A 37 7.83 27.89 -8.38
N HIS A 38 9.07 28.37 -8.48
CA HIS A 38 9.49 29.35 -9.49
C HIS A 38 10.26 28.71 -10.66
N LYS A 39 10.56 27.42 -10.53
CA LYS A 39 11.25 26.62 -11.56
C LYS A 39 10.40 25.39 -11.88
N ILE A 40 10.38 25.02 -13.13
CA ILE A 40 9.78 23.78 -13.59
C ILE A 40 10.69 22.64 -13.13
N GLY A 41 10.17 21.75 -12.28
CA GLY A 41 10.80 20.47 -11.96
C GLY A 41 10.57 19.49 -13.12
N GLU A 42 11.64 18.90 -13.66
CA GLU A 42 11.56 17.86 -14.67
C GLU A 42 11.96 16.51 -14.07
N VAL A 43 11.10 15.49 -14.28
CA VAL A 43 11.33 14.13 -13.75
C VAL A 43 12.62 13.53 -14.30
N HIS A 44 12.88 13.75 -15.61
CA HIS A 44 14.08 13.21 -16.27
C HIS A 44 15.39 13.83 -15.78
N ASP A 45 15.33 15.03 -15.24
CA ASP A 45 16.50 15.73 -14.68
C ASP A 45 16.66 15.50 -13.17
N GLY A 46 15.76 14.71 -12.55
CA GLY A 46 15.73 14.49 -11.10
C GLY A 46 15.47 15.76 -10.28
N SER A 47 14.83 16.78 -10.88
CA SER A 47 14.59 18.08 -10.27
C SER A 47 13.15 18.30 -9.82
N ALA A 48 12.30 17.27 -9.90
CA ALA A 48 10.90 17.32 -9.48
C ALA A 48 10.79 17.55 -7.95
N THR A 49 9.98 18.53 -7.56
CA THR A 49 9.79 18.90 -6.15
C THR A 49 9.04 17.84 -5.37
N MET A 50 8.07 17.16 -6.01
CA MET A 50 7.23 16.18 -5.34
C MET A 50 7.93 14.82 -5.18
N ASP A 51 8.82 14.44 -6.08
CA ASP A 51 9.66 13.25 -5.97
C ASP A 51 10.95 13.63 -5.21
N TRP A 52 10.87 13.72 -3.89
CA TRP A 52 11.94 14.25 -3.04
C TRP A 52 12.97 13.21 -2.60
N MET A 53 12.65 11.91 -2.70
CA MET A 53 13.58 10.84 -2.37
C MET A 53 14.58 10.63 -3.53
N GLU A 54 15.85 10.40 -3.20
CA GLU A 54 16.88 10.09 -4.22
C GLU A 54 16.46 8.90 -5.10
N GLN A 55 15.83 7.89 -4.52
CA GLN A 55 15.33 6.71 -5.23
C GLN A 55 14.20 7.04 -6.20
N GLU A 56 13.30 7.96 -5.87
CA GLU A 56 12.25 8.46 -6.76
C GLU A 56 12.88 9.16 -7.96
N GLN A 57 13.85 10.02 -7.70
CA GLN A 57 14.58 10.77 -8.74
C GLN A 57 15.41 9.87 -9.65
N GLU A 58 16.13 8.90 -9.08
CA GLU A 58 16.95 7.94 -9.84
C GLU A 58 16.10 7.01 -10.72
N ARG A 59 14.95 6.58 -10.22
CA ARG A 59 14.06 5.62 -10.91
C ARG A 59 12.99 6.29 -11.76
N GLY A 60 12.73 7.58 -11.57
CA GLY A 60 11.68 8.35 -12.25
C GLY A 60 10.26 7.89 -11.88
N ILE A 61 10.07 7.34 -10.69
CA ILE A 61 8.76 6.88 -10.18
C ILE A 61 8.49 7.46 -8.80
N THR A 62 7.25 7.80 -8.52
CA THR A 62 6.81 8.16 -7.17
C THR A 62 6.68 6.91 -6.31
N ILE A 63 7.33 6.89 -5.17
CA ILE A 63 7.35 5.77 -4.20
C ILE A 63 6.45 6.09 -3.02
N THR A 64 6.61 7.29 -2.45
CA THR A 64 5.85 7.75 -1.29
C THR A 64 4.90 8.88 -1.66
N SER A 65 3.71 8.90 -1.08
CA SER A 65 2.79 10.02 -1.28
C SER A 65 3.35 11.30 -0.66
N ALA A 66 3.34 12.39 -1.44
CA ALA A 66 3.73 13.71 -0.99
C ALA A 66 2.50 14.63 -0.92
N ALA A 67 2.42 15.45 0.13
CA ALA A 67 1.33 16.39 0.31
C ALA A 67 1.82 17.83 0.13
N THR A 68 1.06 18.63 -0.60
CA THR A 68 1.34 20.06 -0.79
C THR A 68 0.06 20.85 -0.79
N THR A 69 0.09 22.04 -0.17
CA THR A 69 -1.03 22.98 -0.20
C THR A 69 -0.72 24.13 -1.14
N CYS A 70 -1.63 24.43 -2.03
CA CYS A 70 -1.56 25.58 -2.95
C CYS A 70 -2.89 26.35 -2.96
N PHE A 71 -2.88 27.52 -3.62
CA PHE A 71 -4.05 28.38 -3.75
C PHE A 71 -4.28 28.69 -5.22
N TRP A 72 -5.54 28.70 -5.62
CA TRP A 72 -5.93 28.98 -6.98
C TRP A 72 -7.18 29.84 -7.06
N LYS A 73 -7.24 30.76 -8.03
CA LYS A 73 -8.36 31.68 -8.28
C LYS A 73 -9.00 31.53 -9.65
N GLY A 74 -8.54 30.57 -10.42
CA GLY A 74 -8.93 30.38 -11.81
C GLY A 74 -7.98 31.03 -12.81
N MET A 75 -8.05 30.57 -14.05
CA MET A 75 -7.24 31.08 -15.17
C MET A 75 -7.44 32.59 -15.38
N ASP A 76 -8.66 33.09 -15.18
CA ASP A 76 -9.07 34.49 -15.33
C ASP A 76 -9.28 35.20 -13.97
N ASN A 77 -8.84 34.62 -12.87
CA ASN A 77 -9.15 35.06 -11.52
C ASN A 77 -10.66 35.17 -11.25
N GLN A 78 -11.45 34.33 -11.89
CA GLN A 78 -12.92 34.30 -11.81
C GLN A 78 -13.45 33.71 -10.51
N PHE A 79 -12.61 33.04 -9.71
CA PHE A 79 -12.97 32.49 -8.43
C PHE A 79 -12.35 33.27 -7.27
N ASP A 80 -12.96 33.18 -6.12
CA ASP A 80 -12.30 33.53 -4.87
C ASP A 80 -11.14 32.55 -4.59
N ASP A 81 -10.24 32.90 -3.66
CA ASP A 81 -9.13 32.02 -3.26
C ASP A 81 -9.64 30.66 -2.78
N HIS A 82 -9.32 29.60 -3.50
CA HIS A 82 -9.52 28.21 -3.10
C HIS A 82 -8.22 27.63 -2.58
N ARG A 83 -8.31 26.92 -1.47
CA ARG A 83 -7.20 26.14 -0.92
C ARG A 83 -7.27 24.73 -1.46
N ILE A 84 -6.26 24.32 -2.20
CA ILE A 84 -6.15 23.00 -2.77
C ILE A 84 -5.02 22.26 -2.05
N ASN A 85 -5.37 21.19 -1.34
CA ASN A 85 -4.42 20.26 -0.77
C ASN A 85 -4.26 19.11 -1.77
N ILE A 86 -3.08 18.98 -2.34
CA ILE A 86 -2.77 17.94 -3.32
C ILE A 86 -1.99 16.84 -2.63
N ILE A 87 -2.42 15.60 -2.78
CA ILE A 87 -1.65 14.41 -2.42
C ILE A 87 -1.26 13.71 -3.72
N ASP A 88 0.05 13.68 -4.00
CA ASP A 88 0.60 12.92 -5.11
C ASP A 88 0.75 11.47 -4.70
N THR A 89 0.08 10.54 -5.41
CA THR A 89 0.04 9.11 -5.05
C THR A 89 0.92 8.28 -5.97
N PRO A 90 1.59 7.22 -5.49
CA PRO A 90 2.32 6.29 -6.35
C PRO A 90 1.41 5.66 -7.42
N GLY A 91 1.99 5.33 -8.57
CA GLY A 91 1.28 4.63 -9.65
C GLY A 91 1.60 3.13 -9.74
N HIS A 92 2.56 2.63 -8.95
CA HIS A 92 3.01 1.24 -9.02
C HIS A 92 2.22 0.34 -8.06
N VAL A 93 1.89 -0.87 -8.53
CA VAL A 93 1.11 -1.84 -7.74
C VAL A 93 1.76 -2.26 -6.42
N ASP A 94 3.09 -2.24 -6.34
CA ASP A 94 3.83 -2.56 -5.12
C ASP A 94 3.59 -1.54 -3.99
N PHE A 95 3.09 -0.33 -4.34
CA PHE A 95 2.78 0.75 -3.40
C PHE A 95 1.27 0.98 -3.23
N THR A 96 0.48 -0.07 -3.45
CA THR A 96 -0.98 -0.05 -3.33
C THR A 96 -1.46 0.58 -2.01
N ILE A 97 -0.74 0.33 -0.91
CA ILE A 97 -1.07 0.88 0.41
C ILE A 97 -0.95 2.41 0.47
N GLU A 98 0.05 2.98 -0.21
CA GLU A 98 0.21 4.44 -0.29
C GLU A 98 -1.00 5.08 -1.00
N VAL A 99 -1.51 4.40 -2.03
CA VAL A 99 -2.71 4.83 -2.75
C VAL A 99 -3.93 4.71 -1.87
N GLU A 100 -4.15 3.56 -1.22
CA GLU A 100 -5.32 3.32 -0.37
C GLU A 100 -5.41 4.29 0.81
N ARG A 101 -4.29 4.50 1.52
CA ARG A 101 -4.29 5.45 2.64
C ARG A 101 -4.48 6.90 2.22
N SER A 102 -4.03 7.26 1.02
CA SER A 102 -4.29 8.58 0.44
C SER A 102 -5.76 8.73 0.05
N LEU A 103 -6.33 7.77 -0.68
CA LEU A 103 -7.74 7.79 -1.09
C LEU A 103 -8.72 7.87 0.09
N LYS A 104 -8.38 7.25 1.23
CA LYS A 104 -9.22 7.30 2.45
C LYS A 104 -9.36 8.72 3.03
N VAL A 105 -8.39 9.59 2.77
CA VAL A 105 -8.36 10.96 3.34
C VAL A 105 -8.60 12.06 2.32
N LEU A 106 -8.90 11.69 1.07
CA LEU A 106 -9.22 12.62 0.00
C LEU A 106 -10.72 12.82 -0.16
N ASP A 107 -11.11 14.00 -0.65
CA ASP A 107 -12.49 14.30 -1.02
C ASP A 107 -12.74 14.06 -2.51
N GLY A 108 -11.69 14.09 -3.32
CA GLY A 108 -11.77 13.82 -4.75
C GLY A 108 -10.41 13.45 -5.36
N ALA A 109 -10.39 13.00 -6.60
CA ALA A 109 -9.17 12.64 -7.30
C ALA A 109 -9.15 13.10 -8.76
N CYS A 110 -7.96 13.46 -9.26
CA CYS A 110 -7.70 13.67 -10.68
C CYS A 110 -7.00 12.43 -11.23
N ALA A 111 -7.69 11.71 -12.10
CA ALA A 111 -7.16 10.53 -12.78
C ALA A 111 -6.44 10.95 -14.08
N VAL A 112 -5.12 10.77 -14.13
CA VAL A 112 -4.30 11.11 -15.28
C VAL A 112 -4.09 9.88 -16.15
N PHE A 113 -4.48 9.96 -17.41
CA PHE A 113 -4.33 8.92 -18.43
C PHE A 113 -3.33 9.35 -19.51
N CYS A 114 -2.65 8.39 -20.11
CA CYS A 114 -1.81 8.65 -21.27
C CYS A 114 -2.65 8.65 -22.56
N ALA A 115 -2.55 9.69 -23.38
CA ALA A 115 -3.28 9.77 -24.66
C ALA A 115 -2.93 8.64 -25.64
N VAL A 116 -1.74 8.02 -25.49
CA VAL A 116 -1.28 6.92 -26.32
C VAL A 116 -1.62 5.56 -25.71
N GLY A 117 -1.24 5.31 -24.44
CA GLY A 117 -1.51 4.05 -23.74
C GLY A 117 -2.99 3.87 -23.38
N GLY A 118 -3.68 4.96 -23.06
CA GLY A 118 -5.07 4.93 -22.64
C GLY A 118 -5.25 4.30 -21.25
N VAL A 119 -6.19 3.36 -21.13
CA VAL A 119 -6.43 2.60 -19.91
C VAL A 119 -5.52 1.38 -19.89
N GLU A 120 -4.61 1.35 -18.93
CA GLU A 120 -3.67 0.25 -18.67
C GLU A 120 -4.10 -0.58 -17.45
N PRO A 121 -3.57 -1.81 -17.24
CA PRO A 121 -3.95 -2.65 -16.09
C PRO A 121 -3.76 -1.96 -14.73
N GLN A 122 -2.73 -1.13 -14.59
CA GLN A 122 -2.51 -0.34 -13.38
C GLN A 122 -3.59 0.75 -13.20
N SER A 123 -4.08 1.34 -14.31
CA SER A 123 -5.21 2.28 -14.26
C SER A 123 -6.46 1.60 -13.70
N GLU A 124 -6.74 0.36 -14.10
CA GLU A 124 -7.86 -0.44 -13.59
C GLU A 124 -7.74 -0.72 -12.09
N THR A 125 -6.52 -1.01 -11.60
CA THR A 125 -6.27 -1.26 -10.18
C THR A 125 -6.55 -0.02 -9.34
N VAL A 126 -5.95 1.12 -9.68
CA VAL A 126 -6.15 2.39 -8.97
C VAL A 126 -7.61 2.85 -9.06
N TRP A 127 -8.26 2.61 -10.19
CA TRP A 127 -9.67 2.91 -10.39
C TRP A 127 -10.59 2.12 -9.47
N ARG A 128 -10.35 0.81 -9.32
CA ARG A 128 -11.08 -0.06 -8.37
C ARG A 128 -10.90 0.39 -6.92
N GLN A 129 -9.69 0.82 -6.56
CA GLN A 129 -9.43 1.38 -5.23
C GLN A 129 -10.23 2.67 -4.99
N ALA A 130 -10.26 3.58 -5.97
CA ALA A 130 -11.06 4.80 -5.88
C ALA A 130 -12.57 4.50 -5.79
N ASN A 131 -13.06 3.45 -6.49
CA ASN A 131 -14.44 2.97 -6.35
C ASN A 131 -14.72 2.42 -4.93
N LYS A 132 -13.80 1.65 -4.36
CA LYS A 132 -13.91 1.10 -2.99
C LYS A 132 -14.17 2.20 -1.95
N TYR A 133 -13.52 3.35 -2.12
CA TYR A 133 -13.64 4.49 -1.21
C TYR A 133 -14.64 5.56 -1.68
N ASN A 134 -15.41 5.28 -2.73
CA ASN A 134 -16.41 6.18 -3.31
C ASN A 134 -15.88 7.60 -3.60
N VAL A 135 -14.64 7.71 -4.09
CA VAL A 135 -13.97 9.00 -4.33
C VAL A 135 -14.41 9.59 -5.67
N PRO A 136 -15.03 10.80 -5.69
CA PRO A 136 -15.36 11.52 -6.92
C PRO A 136 -14.12 11.86 -7.76
N ARG A 137 -14.27 11.83 -9.09
CA ARG A 137 -13.13 11.97 -10.00
C ARG A 137 -13.37 12.88 -11.16
N ILE A 138 -12.29 13.55 -11.60
CA ILE A 138 -12.16 14.10 -12.94
C ILE A 138 -11.06 13.33 -13.68
N GLY A 139 -11.11 13.29 -15.01
CA GLY A 139 -10.10 12.65 -15.84
C GLY A 139 -9.29 13.66 -16.65
N PHE A 140 -7.98 13.47 -16.69
CA PHE A 140 -7.06 14.26 -17.50
C PHE A 140 -6.28 13.36 -18.47
N VAL A 141 -6.55 13.46 -19.76
CA VAL A 141 -5.82 12.74 -20.80
C VAL A 141 -4.60 13.58 -21.20
N ASN A 142 -3.45 13.16 -20.68
CA ASN A 142 -2.17 13.84 -20.82
C ASN A 142 -1.36 13.28 -22.00
N LYS A 143 -0.30 13.98 -22.39
CA LYS A 143 0.61 13.61 -23.48
C LYS A 143 -0.05 13.65 -24.87
N MET A 144 -0.94 14.61 -25.09
CA MET A 144 -1.57 14.82 -26.39
C MET A 144 -0.57 15.18 -27.52
N ASP A 145 0.67 15.54 -27.16
CA ASP A 145 1.79 15.82 -28.07
C ASP A 145 2.54 14.57 -28.56
N ARG A 146 2.23 13.39 -28.05
CA ARG A 146 2.89 12.13 -28.42
C ARG A 146 2.28 11.50 -29.66
N SER A 147 3.12 10.84 -30.47
CA SER A 147 2.64 10.08 -31.65
C SER A 147 1.66 8.99 -31.24
N GLY A 148 0.51 8.89 -31.90
CA GLY A 148 -0.59 7.99 -31.57
C GLY A 148 -1.55 8.51 -30.50
N ALA A 149 -1.44 9.78 -30.09
CA ALA A 149 -2.34 10.40 -29.12
C ALA A 149 -3.75 10.56 -29.68
N ASP A 150 -4.75 10.10 -28.92
CA ASP A 150 -6.17 10.21 -29.27
C ASP A 150 -7.02 10.34 -28.00
N PHE A 151 -7.60 11.52 -27.79
CA PHE A 151 -8.42 11.82 -26.61
C PHE A 151 -9.71 11.01 -26.58
N LEU A 152 -10.47 10.98 -27.69
CA LEU A 152 -11.78 10.33 -27.72
C LEU A 152 -11.67 8.82 -27.61
N ARG A 153 -10.62 8.22 -28.19
CA ARG A 153 -10.31 6.81 -28.00
C ARG A 153 -10.11 6.46 -26.52
N VAL A 154 -9.40 7.31 -25.76
CA VAL A 154 -9.20 7.09 -24.31
C VAL A 154 -10.52 7.22 -23.56
N VAL A 155 -11.36 8.20 -23.90
CA VAL A 155 -12.71 8.33 -23.33
C VAL A 155 -13.53 7.05 -23.56
N ASP A 156 -13.52 6.49 -24.76
CA ASP A 156 -14.21 5.23 -25.06
C ASP A 156 -13.64 4.03 -24.28
N GLN A 157 -12.33 4.00 -24.08
CA GLN A 157 -11.69 2.96 -23.24
C GLN A 157 -12.09 3.07 -21.77
N ILE A 158 -12.22 4.27 -21.23
CA ILE A 158 -12.70 4.50 -19.85
C ILE A 158 -14.12 3.93 -19.71
N LYS A 159 -14.99 4.18 -20.69
CA LYS A 159 -16.33 3.62 -20.71
C LYS A 159 -16.34 2.10 -20.80
N SER A 160 -15.60 1.54 -21.73
CA SER A 160 -15.65 0.08 -22.02
C SER A 160 -14.88 -0.77 -21.03
N ARG A 161 -13.72 -0.30 -20.52
CA ARG A 161 -12.84 -1.10 -19.65
C ARG A 161 -13.04 -0.82 -18.16
N LEU A 162 -13.37 0.44 -17.79
CA LEU A 162 -13.57 0.82 -16.39
C LEU A 162 -15.05 0.83 -16.00
N GLY A 163 -15.98 0.67 -16.97
CA GLY A 163 -17.42 0.72 -16.72
C GLY A 163 -17.91 2.06 -16.21
N ALA A 164 -17.18 3.14 -16.47
CA ALA A 164 -17.49 4.49 -16.03
C ALA A 164 -18.26 5.28 -17.11
N ASN A 165 -18.78 6.45 -16.73
CA ASN A 165 -19.51 7.37 -17.58
C ASN A 165 -18.66 8.63 -17.87
N PRO A 166 -17.67 8.59 -18.76
CA PRO A 166 -16.84 9.74 -19.07
C PRO A 166 -17.60 10.76 -19.92
N VAL A 167 -17.59 12.02 -19.49
CA VAL A 167 -18.20 13.15 -20.19
C VAL A 167 -17.10 14.10 -20.65
N PRO A 168 -16.85 14.23 -21.97
CA PRO A 168 -15.90 15.21 -22.48
C PRO A 168 -16.35 16.63 -22.16
N MET A 169 -15.52 17.38 -21.45
CA MET A 169 -15.69 18.81 -21.20
C MET A 169 -14.95 19.65 -22.25
N GLN A 170 -14.04 19.01 -22.94
CA GLN A 170 -13.20 19.60 -23.98
C GLN A 170 -13.03 18.63 -25.14
N ILE A 171 -12.64 19.14 -26.29
CA ILE A 171 -12.08 18.35 -27.39
C ILE A 171 -10.73 18.94 -27.83
N ALA A 172 -9.82 18.07 -28.27
CA ALA A 172 -8.49 18.48 -28.69
C ALA A 172 -8.51 19.24 -30.05
N ILE A 173 -7.68 20.26 -30.17
CA ILE A 173 -7.36 20.92 -31.45
C ILE A 173 -6.03 20.35 -31.92
N GLY A 174 -6.11 19.49 -32.94
CA GLY A 174 -4.94 18.72 -33.38
C GLY A 174 -4.56 17.57 -32.43
N ALA A 175 -3.55 16.82 -32.80
CA ALA A 175 -2.97 15.74 -32.02
C ALA A 175 -1.49 15.60 -32.39
N GLU A 176 -0.72 14.88 -31.58
CA GLU A 176 0.71 14.65 -31.79
C GLU A 176 1.50 15.97 -31.82
N GLU A 177 2.44 16.12 -32.76
CA GLU A 177 3.19 17.38 -32.95
C GLU A 177 2.28 18.57 -33.30
N GLY A 178 1.11 18.30 -33.85
CA GLY A 178 0.10 19.29 -34.21
C GLY A 178 -0.90 19.62 -33.11
N PHE A 179 -0.68 19.18 -31.86
CA PHE A 179 -1.55 19.56 -30.76
C PHE A 179 -1.34 21.02 -30.36
N GLU A 180 -2.32 21.87 -30.71
CA GLU A 180 -2.24 23.31 -30.52
C GLU A 180 -2.99 23.83 -29.30
N GLY A 181 -4.16 23.22 -28.99
CA GLY A 181 -5.01 23.69 -27.89
C GLY A 181 -6.23 22.79 -27.70
N VAL A 182 -7.25 23.34 -27.04
CA VAL A 182 -8.51 22.62 -26.76
C VAL A 182 -9.72 23.50 -27.08
N ILE A 183 -10.86 22.89 -27.34
CA ILE A 183 -12.15 23.57 -27.43
C ILE A 183 -12.86 23.34 -26.08
N ASP A 184 -13.21 24.39 -25.39
CA ASP A 184 -14.06 24.38 -24.20
C ASP A 184 -15.53 24.25 -24.65
N LEU A 185 -16.15 23.15 -24.28
CA LEU A 185 -17.52 22.83 -24.70
C LEU A 185 -18.61 23.62 -23.96
N ILE A 186 -18.31 24.19 -22.79
CA ILE A 186 -19.23 25.08 -22.07
C ILE A 186 -19.24 26.44 -22.77
N ARG A 187 -18.07 27.05 -22.94
CA ARG A 187 -17.91 28.39 -23.53
C ARG A 187 -18.02 28.41 -25.06
N MET A 188 -17.90 27.24 -25.69
CA MET A 188 -17.81 27.08 -27.15
C MET A 188 -16.74 28.01 -27.77
N LYS A 189 -15.54 27.94 -27.17
CA LYS A 189 -14.36 28.68 -27.59
C LYS A 189 -13.15 27.76 -27.68
N ALA A 190 -12.27 28.08 -28.64
CA ALA A 190 -10.98 27.43 -28.80
C ALA A 190 -9.94 28.16 -27.94
N ILE A 191 -9.21 27.43 -27.08
CA ILE A 191 -8.21 27.93 -26.16
C ILE A 191 -6.83 27.53 -26.66
N TYR A 192 -5.94 28.51 -26.86
CA TYR A 192 -4.56 28.32 -27.28
C TYR A 192 -3.60 28.91 -26.23
N TRP A 193 -2.76 28.08 -25.64
CA TRP A 193 -1.77 28.53 -24.66
C TRP A 193 -0.53 29.11 -25.32
N ASN A 194 0.03 30.18 -24.75
CA ASN A 194 1.23 30.82 -25.26
C ASN A 194 2.47 30.05 -24.81
N GLU A 195 3.21 29.49 -25.76
CA GLU A 195 4.45 28.73 -25.45
C GLU A 195 5.60 29.61 -24.94
N ALA A 196 5.62 30.91 -25.34
CA ALA A 196 6.70 31.82 -24.99
C ALA A 196 6.77 32.14 -23.47
N ASP A 197 5.64 32.06 -22.79
CA ASP A 197 5.55 32.29 -21.33
C ASP A 197 5.25 31.00 -20.53
N GLN A 198 5.56 29.85 -21.12
CA GLN A 198 5.32 28.53 -20.50
C GLN A 198 3.84 28.26 -20.22
N GLY A 199 2.96 28.76 -21.08
CA GLY A 199 1.51 28.58 -20.96
C GLY A 199 0.87 29.42 -19.85
N ALA A 200 1.54 30.42 -19.32
CA ALA A 200 0.97 31.30 -18.29
C ALA A 200 -0.20 32.14 -18.82
N THR A 201 -0.16 32.48 -20.10
CA THR A 201 -1.26 33.18 -20.80
C THR A 201 -1.85 32.32 -21.90
N TYR A 202 -3.07 32.64 -22.29
CA TYR A 202 -3.77 31.95 -23.36
C TYR A 202 -4.63 32.93 -24.19
N GLU A 203 -5.08 32.49 -25.35
CA GLU A 203 -5.97 33.25 -26.24
C GLU A 203 -7.23 32.44 -26.50
N ASP A 204 -8.38 33.10 -26.42
CA ASP A 204 -9.66 32.60 -26.88
C ASP A 204 -9.84 32.93 -28.36
N ARG A 205 -10.15 31.92 -29.15
CA ARG A 205 -10.45 32.06 -30.58
C ARG A 205 -11.76 31.38 -30.92
N ASP A 206 -12.28 31.64 -32.11
CA ASP A 206 -13.43 30.90 -32.63
C ASP A 206 -13.03 29.46 -32.95
N ILE A 207 -13.99 28.54 -32.84
CA ILE A 207 -13.78 27.12 -33.10
C ILE A 207 -13.40 26.91 -34.56
N PRO A 208 -12.36 26.13 -34.88
CA PRO A 208 -12.01 25.76 -36.23
C PRO A 208 -13.22 25.11 -36.95
N THR A 209 -13.46 25.51 -38.21
CA THR A 209 -14.68 25.12 -38.97
C THR A 209 -14.85 23.61 -39.11
N ASP A 210 -13.73 22.88 -39.20
CA ASP A 210 -13.68 21.42 -39.31
C ASP A 210 -14.03 20.70 -38.01
N LEU A 211 -13.90 21.36 -36.85
CA LEU A 211 -14.23 20.81 -35.52
C LEU A 211 -15.60 21.29 -35.00
N GLN A 212 -16.26 22.22 -35.69
CA GLN A 212 -17.51 22.81 -35.22
C GLN A 212 -18.61 21.77 -34.99
N SER A 213 -18.83 20.86 -35.92
CA SER A 213 -19.87 19.81 -35.83
C SER A 213 -19.57 18.82 -34.67
N LEU A 214 -18.30 18.47 -34.47
CA LEU A 214 -17.91 17.61 -33.39
C LEU A 214 -18.08 18.31 -32.01
N ALA A 215 -17.75 19.59 -31.94
CA ALA A 215 -17.93 20.38 -30.71
C ALA A 215 -19.42 20.49 -30.35
N GLU A 216 -20.30 20.72 -31.33
CA GLU A 216 -21.76 20.76 -31.12
C GLU A 216 -22.30 19.40 -30.63
N GLU A 217 -21.89 18.28 -31.26
CA GLU A 217 -22.26 16.92 -30.83
C GLU A 217 -21.85 16.63 -29.39
N LYS A 218 -20.59 16.93 -29.04
CA LYS A 218 -20.10 16.65 -27.71
C LYS A 218 -20.66 17.60 -26.65
N ARG A 219 -20.99 18.85 -27.04
CA ARG A 219 -21.72 19.78 -26.18
C ARG A 219 -23.12 19.26 -25.84
N GLU A 220 -23.86 18.79 -26.87
CA GLU A 220 -25.20 18.21 -26.64
C GLU A 220 -25.15 17.05 -25.64
N PHE A 221 -24.23 16.10 -25.83
CA PHE A 221 -24.01 15.01 -24.90
C PHE A 221 -23.67 15.48 -23.47
N MET A 222 -22.85 16.53 -23.34
CA MET A 222 -22.51 17.13 -22.03
C MET A 222 -23.75 17.76 -21.36
N ILE A 223 -24.60 18.47 -22.14
CA ILE A 223 -25.84 19.09 -21.62
C ILE A 223 -26.83 18.01 -21.16
N GLU A 224 -27.02 16.94 -21.95
CA GLU A 224 -27.84 15.79 -21.55
C GLU A 224 -27.36 15.20 -20.22
N SER A 225 -26.03 14.95 -20.10
CA SER A 225 -25.43 14.44 -18.86
C SER A 225 -25.62 15.39 -17.68
N ALA A 226 -25.57 16.71 -17.89
CA ALA A 226 -25.82 17.69 -16.85
C ALA A 226 -27.29 17.71 -16.41
N ALA A 227 -28.22 17.56 -17.39
CA ALA A 227 -29.66 17.57 -17.12
C ALA A 227 -30.11 16.37 -16.24
N GLU A 228 -29.42 15.22 -16.35
CA GLU A 228 -29.72 14.03 -15.54
C GLU A 228 -29.44 14.21 -14.03
N ALA A 229 -28.85 15.35 -13.61
CA ALA A 229 -28.49 15.59 -12.21
C ALA A 229 -29.70 15.69 -11.27
N ASN A 230 -30.80 16.30 -11.72
CA ASN A 230 -32.03 16.42 -10.95
C ASN A 230 -33.24 16.70 -11.86
N GLU A 231 -34.45 16.58 -11.28
CA GLU A 231 -35.70 16.76 -12.01
C GLU A 231 -35.86 18.17 -12.61
N GLU A 232 -35.42 19.21 -11.91
CA GLU A 232 -35.55 20.61 -12.35
C GLU A 232 -34.73 20.89 -13.63
N LEU A 233 -33.47 20.43 -13.66
CA LEU A 233 -32.61 20.56 -14.83
C LEU A 233 -33.13 19.72 -16.01
N MET A 234 -33.66 18.53 -15.73
CA MET A 234 -34.23 17.65 -16.74
C MET A 234 -35.48 18.24 -17.36
N GLU A 235 -36.44 18.76 -16.57
CA GLU A 235 -37.65 19.42 -17.04
C GLU A 235 -37.28 20.60 -17.92
N LYS A 236 -36.37 21.46 -17.46
CA LYS A 236 -35.93 22.62 -18.24
C LYS A 236 -35.28 22.23 -19.58
N TYR A 237 -34.43 21.22 -19.57
CA TYR A 237 -33.80 20.72 -20.79
C TYR A 237 -34.84 20.18 -21.80
N LEU A 238 -35.87 19.46 -21.29
CA LEU A 238 -36.95 18.95 -22.15
C LEU A 238 -37.84 20.06 -22.73
N GLU A 239 -38.01 21.17 -21.98
CA GLU A 239 -38.83 22.31 -22.43
C GLU A 239 -38.08 23.26 -23.38
N GLU A 240 -36.82 23.59 -23.05
CA GLU A 240 -36.02 24.62 -23.74
C GLU A 240 -35.02 24.03 -24.76
N GLY A 241 -34.72 22.73 -24.67
CA GLY A 241 -33.71 22.03 -25.48
C GLY A 241 -32.28 22.38 -25.16
N THR A 242 -32.04 23.15 -24.06
CA THR A 242 -30.68 23.53 -23.60
C THR A 242 -30.71 23.98 -22.14
N LEU A 243 -29.52 24.10 -21.54
CA LEU A 243 -29.27 24.67 -20.21
C LEU A 243 -28.31 25.85 -20.34
N SER A 244 -28.38 26.78 -19.39
CA SER A 244 -27.38 27.85 -19.27
C SER A 244 -26.02 27.30 -18.82
N ASP A 245 -24.94 28.03 -19.05
CA ASP A 245 -23.60 27.63 -18.69
C ASP A 245 -23.45 27.34 -17.18
N ASP A 246 -24.15 28.09 -16.32
CA ASP A 246 -24.10 27.89 -14.87
C ASP A 246 -24.89 26.65 -14.44
N GLU A 247 -26.04 26.37 -15.07
CA GLU A 247 -26.80 25.13 -14.85
C GLU A 247 -26.06 23.89 -15.35
N ILE A 248 -25.36 23.99 -16.47
CA ILE A 248 -24.47 22.91 -16.95
C ILE A 248 -23.39 22.62 -15.91
N LYS A 249 -22.70 23.66 -15.41
CA LYS A 249 -21.66 23.50 -14.37
C LYS A 249 -22.20 22.87 -13.10
N GLU A 250 -23.39 23.30 -12.66
CA GLU A 250 -24.07 22.75 -11.48
C GLU A 250 -24.44 21.27 -11.68
N GLY A 251 -25.08 20.94 -12.80
CA GLY A 251 -25.44 19.56 -13.14
C GLY A 251 -24.22 18.63 -13.21
N ILE A 252 -23.17 19.04 -13.93
CA ILE A 252 -21.91 18.28 -14.00
C ILE A 252 -21.28 18.11 -12.60
N ARG A 253 -21.31 19.16 -11.76
CA ARG A 253 -20.79 19.06 -10.38
C ARG A 253 -21.56 18.04 -9.56
N LEU A 254 -22.90 18.11 -9.55
CA LEU A 254 -23.75 17.19 -8.79
C LEU A 254 -23.53 15.74 -9.21
N GLN A 255 -23.51 15.47 -10.51
CA GLN A 255 -23.26 14.15 -11.07
C GLN A 255 -21.84 13.63 -10.76
N THR A 256 -20.84 14.53 -10.76
CA THR A 256 -19.46 14.18 -10.41
C THR A 256 -19.34 13.79 -8.95
N ILE A 257 -19.94 14.57 -8.03
CA ILE A 257 -19.93 14.28 -6.59
C ILE A 257 -20.68 12.97 -6.28
N ALA A 258 -21.76 12.68 -7.03
CA ALA A 258 -22.48 11.41 -6.94
C ALA A 258 -21.74 10.22 -7.55
N ASN A 259 -20.58 10.41 -8.18
CA ASN A 259 -19.82 9.40 -8.93
C ASN A 259 -20.57 8.79 -10.15
N GLU A 260 -21.58 9.49 -10.68
CA GLU A 260 -22.36 9.04 -11.84
C GLU A 260 -21.64 9.33 -13.15
N ILE A 261 -20.90 10.44 -13.22
CA ILE A 261 -20.11 10.83 -14.40
C ILE A 261 -18.67 11.18 -14.03
N ILE A 262 -17.82 11.20 -15.05
CA ILE A 262 -16.42 11.61 -14.95
C ILE A 262 -16.15 12.71 -15.97
N PRO A 263 -16.03 13.99 -15.56
CA PRO A 263 -15.64 15.07 -16.47
C PRO A 263 -14.23 14.85 -17.03
N MET A 264 -14.10 14.87 -18.36
CA MET A 264 -12.87 14.53 -19.06
C MET A 264 -12.22 15.75 -19.70
N PHE A 265 -10.95 15.95 -19.43
CA PHE A 265 -10.10 17.03 -19.94
C PHE A 265 -8.91 16.44 -20.71
N CYS A 266 -8.31 17.24 -21.59
CA CYS A 266 -7.13 16.83 -22.34
C CYS A 266 -6.05 17.91 -22.38
N GLY A 267 -4.79 17.48 -22.59
CA GLY A 267 -3.67 18.40 -22.66
C GLY A 267 -2.32 17.71 -22.74
N THR A 268 -1.28 18.50 -22.58
CA THR A 268 0.10 18.03 -22.45
C THR A 268 0.81 18.84 -21.37
N ALA A 269 0.99 18.22 -20.19
CA ALA A 269 1.67 18.85 -19.06
C ALA A 269 3.11 19.23 -19.43
N PHE A 270 3.80 18.38 -20.20
CA PHE A 270 5.17 18.65 -20.65
C PHE A 270 5.28 19.92 -21.52
N LYS A 271 4.30 20.17 -22.39
CA LYS A 271 4.21 21.37 -23.23
C LYS A 271 3.43 22.51 -22.58
N ASN A 272 3.08 22.41 -21.30
CA ASN A 272 2.40 23.44 -20.52
C ASN A 272 1.01 23.83 -21.08
N LYS A 273 0.26 22.88 -21.63
CA LYS A 273 -1.07 23.11 -22.22
C LYS A 273 -2.13 22.29 -21.49
N GLY A 274 -3.20 22.93 -21.03
CA GLY A 274 -4.38 22.27 -20.45
C GLY A 274 -4.40 22.10 -18.94
N VAL A 275 -3.28 22.23 -18.21
CA VAL A 275 -3.22 21.99 -16.76
C VAL A 275 -4.00 23.03 -15.96
N GLN A 276 -4.01 24.30 -16.37
CA GLN A 276 -4.81 25.34 -15.68
C GLN A 276 -6.31 25.06 -15.79
N ALA A 277 -6.77 24.53 -16.93
CA ALA A 277 -8.18 24.11 -17.09
C ALA A 277 -8.54 22.96 -16.13
N VAL A 278 -7.59 22.05 -15.83
CA VAL A 278 -7.77 21.01 -14.82
C VAL A 278 -7.85 21.61 -13.41
N LEU A 279 -7.05 22.64 -13.09
CA LEU A 279 -7.16 23.36 -11.82
C LEU A 279 -8.53 24.05 -11.66
N ASP A 280 -9.04 24.69 -12.71
CA ASP A 280 -10.39 25.26 -12.71
C ASP A 280 -11.45 24.17 -12.52
N ALA A 281 -11.30 23.03 -13.18
CA ALA A 281 -12.16 21.87 -13.02
C ALA A 281 -12.17 21.31 -11.59
N MET A 282 -11.01 21.28 -10.91
CA MET A 282 -10.92 20.88 -9.51
C MET A 282 -11.76 21.79 -8.62
N ILE A 283 -11.75 23.10 -8.86
CA ILE A 283 -12.61 24.05 -8.12
C ILE A 283 -14.08 23.84 -8.44
N MET A 284 -14.44 23.73 -9.73
CA MET A 284 -15.82 23.69 -10.19
C MET A 284 -16.52 22.38 -9.86
N TYR A 285 -15.85 21.23 -10.07
CA TYR A 285 -16.51 19.93 -10.07
C TYR A 285 -16.16 19.03 -8.90
N MET A 286 -15.00 19.25 -8.24
CA MET A 286 -14.63 18.45 -7.08
C MET A 286 -15.34 18.90 -5.82
N PRO A 287 -15.68 17.96 -4.90
CA PRO A 287 -16.30 18.30 -3.63
C PRO A 287 -15.37 19.07 -2.71
N SER A 288 -15.95 19.88 -1.85
CA SER A 288 -15.36 20.36 -0.61
C SER A 288 -15.58 19.35 0.51
N PRO A 289 -14.93 19.48 1.66
CA PRO A 289 -15.22 18.64 2.83
C PRO A 289 -16.68 18.67 3.30
N GLU A 290 -17.46 19.72 2.95
CA GLU A 290 -18.89 19.84 3.27
C GLU A 290 -19.81 19.09 2.32
N ASP A 291 -19.33 18.80 1.09
CA ASP A 291 -20.11 18.12 0.05
C ASP A 291 -20.03 16.59 0.15
N VAL A 292 -19.09 16.05 0.93
CA VAL A 292 -18.93 14.61 1.14
C VAL A 292 -19.63 14.15 2.42
N GLU A 293 -20.00 12.87 2.46
CA GLU A 293 -20.60 12.31 3.68
C GLU A 293 -19.64 12.46 4.87
N PRO A 294 -20.15 12.93 6.03
CA PRO A 294 -19.33 13.02 7.25
C PRO A 294 -18.78 11.67 7.64
N ILE A 295 -17.49 11.64 7.99
CA ILE A 295 -16.87 10.40 8.47
C ILE A 295 -17.60 9.91 9.72
N SER A 296 -17.85 8.61 9.78
CA SER A 296 -18.44 7.95 10.94
C SER A 296 -17.38 7.29 11.81
N GLY A 297 -17.68 7.15 13.08
CA GLY A 297 -16.85 6.44 14.04
C GLY A 297 -17.67 5.84 15.16
N ILE A 298 -17.02 5.01 15.97
CA ILE A 298 -17.63 4.34 17.13
C ILE A 298 -17.28 5.15 18.38
N LEU A 299 -18.30 5.56 19.14
CA LEU A 299 -18.13 6.26 20.42
C LEU A 299 -17.58 5.30 21.49
N ASP A 300 -16.86 5.86 22.48
CA ASP A 300 -16.39 5.11 23.66
C ASP A 300 -17.55 4.97 24.67
N ASP A 301 -18.61 4.27 24.27
CA ASP A 301 -19.77 3.97 25.11
C ASP A 301 -20.05 2.46 25.13
N ALA A 302 -20.82 2.00 26.13
CA ALA A 302 -21.13 0.57 26.30
C ALA A 302 -21.99 -0.02 25.15
N ALA A 303 -22.55 0.81 24.30
CA ALA A 303 -23.41 0.42 23.17
C ALA A 303 -22.65 0.43 21.83
N GLU A 304 -21.38 0.86 21.80
CA GLU A 304 -20.58 1.04 20.58
C GLU A 304 -21.35 1.85 19.51
N THR A 305 -21.93 2.97 19.93
CA THR A 305 -22.80 3.79 19.10
C THR A 305 -22.01 4.39 17.93
N VAL A 306 -22.49 4.17 16.70
CA VAL A 306 -21.94 4.81 15.51
C VAL A 306 -22.43 6.26 15.44
N ALA A 307 -21.50 7.21 15.34
CA ALA A 307 -21.79 8.63 15.25
C ALA A 307 -20.98 9.30 14.12
N PRO A 308 -21.61 10.18 13.32
CA PRO A 308 -20.90 10.97 12.33
C PRO A 308 -20.11 12.10 12.99
N ARG A 309 -19.07 12.57 12.30
CA ARG A 309 -18.31 13.79 12.63
C ARG A 309 -18.46 14.80 11.48
N PRO A 310 -19.41 15.75 11.57
CA PRO A 310 -19.56 16.80 10.58
C PRO A 310 -18.30 17.67 10.45
N PRO A 311 -17.95 18.14 9.25
CA PRO A 311 -16.75 18.92 9.00
C PRO A 311 -16.92 20.39 9.48
N SER A 312 -17.02 20.59 10.80
CA SER A 312 -17.20 21.89 11.44
C SER A 312 -16.12 22.17 12.49
N ASP A 313 -15.71 23.43 12.60
CA ASP A 313 -14.76 23.90 13.63
C ASP A 313 -15.37 23.87 15.05
N ASP A 314 -16.73 23.90 15.16
CA ASP A 314 -17.46 23.91 16.42
C ASP A 314 -17.68 22.49 16.99
N GLU A 315 -17.43 21.45 16.21
CA GLU A 315 -17.53 20.06 16.64
C GLU A 315 -16.31 19.63 17.47
N PRO A 316 -16.41 18.56 18.28
CA PRO A 316 -15.25 17.97 18.96
C PRO A 316 -14.16 17.56 17.96
N PHE A 317 -12.89 17.78 18.34
CA PHE A 317 -11.78 17.44 17.47
C PHE A 317 -11.74 15.94 17.17
N ALA A 318 -11.65 15.60 15.89
CA ALA A 318 -11.38 14.25 15.40
C ALA A 318 -10.51 14.29 14.13
N ALA A 319 -9.48 13.48 14.12
CA ALA A 319 -8.54 13.37 13.01
C ALA A 319 -8.07 11.93 12.84
N LEU A 320 -7.69 11.57 11.63
CA LEU A 320 -7.13 10.27 11.28
C LEU A 320 -5.66 10.42 10.89
N ALA A 321 -4.77 9.71 11.57
CA ALA A 321 -3.37 9.59 11.20
C ALA A 321 -3.25 8.61 10.01
N PHE A 322 -2.90 9.11 8.82
CA PHE A 322 -2.90 8.29 7.62
C PHE A 322 -1.50 7.94 7.10
N LYS A 323 -0.46 8.63 7.58
CA LYS A 323 0.93 8.36 7.18
C LYS A 323 1.89 8.72 8.30
N ILE A 324 2.88 7.86 8.52
CA ILE A 324 4.05 8.15 9.37
C ILE A 324 5.27 8.25 8.45
N ALA A 325 6.13 9.22 8.69
CA ALA A 325 7.42 9.33 8.03
C ALA A 325 8.51 9.63 9.06
N THR A 326 9.68 9.06 8.89
CA THR A 326 10.84 9.34 9.73
C THR A 326 11.70 10.41 9.09
N ASP A 327 11.89 11.51 9.80
CA ASP A 327 12.75 12.60 9.37
C ASP A 327 14.03 12.59 10.21
N PRO A 328 15.22 12.73 9.59
CA PRO A 328 16.49 12.65 10.31
C PRO A 328 16.70 13.80 11.31
N PHE A 329 16.00 14.93 11.17
CA PHE A 329 16.20 16.14 11.99
C PHE A 329 15.14 16.30 13.09
N VAL A 330 13.88 15.92 12.81
CA VAL A 330 12.76 16.15 13.74
C VAL A 330 12.16 14.86 14.28
N GLY A 331 12.62 13.71 13.82
CA GLY A 331 12.09 12.39 14.21
C GLY A 331 10.81 12.04 13.46
N ASN A 332 9.84 11.46 14.14
CA ASN A 332 8.61 11.02 13.48
C ASN A 332 7.71 12.20 13.12
N LEU A 333 7.28 12.24 11.87
CA LEU A 333 6.23 13.08 11.32
C LEU A 333 4.97 12.24 11.18
N THR A 334 3.90 12.62 11.86
CA THR A 334 2.59 11.98 11.74
C THR A 334 1.69 12.85 10.88
N PHE A 335 1.41 12.41 9.66
CA PHE A 335 0.45 13.08 8.78
C PHE A 335 -0.96 12.71 9.20
N PHE A 336 -1.82 13.70 9.32
CA PHE A 336 -3.20 13.49 9.71
C PHE A 336 -4.15 14.43 8.97
N ARG A 337 -5.37 13.93 8.73
CA ARG A 337 -6.49 14.73 8.25
C ARG A 337 -7.41 15.06 9.41
N VAL A 338 -7.77 16.33 9.55
CA VAL A 338 -8.76 16.80 10.50
C VAL A 338 -10.15 16.70 9.87
N TYR A 339 -11.03 15.93 10.48
CA TYR A 339 -12.42 15.81 10.03
C TYR A 339 -13.35 16.79 10.75
N SER A 340 -13.12 17.04 12.04
CA SER A 340 -13.91 17.99 12.83
C SER A 340 -13.05 18.71 13.86
N GLY A 341 -13.54 19.87 14.31
CA GLY A 341 -12.94 20.65 15.38
C GLY A 341 -11.67 21.40 15.01
N VAL A 342 -10.99 21.89 16.03
CA VAL A 342 -9.76 22.70 15.94
C VAL A 342 -8.71 22.15 16.90
N LEU A 343 -7.47 22.02 16.42
CA LEU A 343 -6.33 21.58 17.22
C LEU A 343 -5.22 22.62 17.16
N LYS A 344 -4.64 22.98 18.31
CA LYS A 344 -3.53 23.92 18.41
C LYS A 344 -2.21 23.22 18.73
N SER A 345 -1.13 23.81 18.27
CA SER A 345 0.21 23.38 18.64
C SER A 345 0.40 23.44 20.16
N GLY A 346 0.92 22.36 20.74
CA GLY A 346 1.09 22.20 22.19
C GLY A 346 -0.07 21.55 22.93
N ASP A 347 -1.24 21.39 22.30
CA ASP A 347 -2.41 20.75 22.87
C ASP A 347 -2.21 19.23 23.09
N PHE A 348 -3.10 18.67 23.88
CA PHE A 348 -3.18 17.23 24.07
C PHE A 348 -4.33 16.64 23.28
N VAL A 349 -4.11 15.51 22.69
CA VAL A 349 -5.10 14.68 22.00
C VAL A 349 -5.16 13.29 22.65
N TYR A 350 -6.23 12.59 22.39
CA TYR A 350 -6.42 11.21 22.79
C TYR A 350 -6.30 10.30 21.57
N ASN A 351 -5.39 9.34 21.63
CA ASN A 351 -5.32 8.26 20.65
C ASN A 351 -6.31 7.18 21.10
N SER A 352 -7.51 7.19 20.53
CA SER A 352 -8.58 6.27 20.89
C SER A 352 -8.35 4.84 20.41
N SER A 353 -7.51 4.65 19.39
CA SER A 353 -7.12 3.32 18.90
C SER A 353 -6.21 2.57 19.87
N LYS A 354 -5.45 3.30 20.72
CA LYS A 354 -4.47 2.75 21.65
C LYS A 354 -4.74 3.09 23.13
N ASP A 355 -5.83 3.79 23.40
CA ASP A 355 -6.21 4.24 24.73
C ASP A 355 -5.11 5.05 25.45
N LYS A 356 -4.49 6.00 24.71
CA LYS A 356 -3.36 6.78 25.20
C LYS A 356 -3.54 8.27 24.96
N LYS A 357 -3.06 9.07 25.92
CA LYS A 357 -2.97 10.52 25.79
C LYS A 357 -1.65 10.88 25.12
N GLU A 358 -1.71 11.67 24.06
CA GLU A 358 -0.57 12.17 23.29
C GLU A 358 -0.49 13.70 23.36
N ARG A 359 0.73 14.23 23.29
CA ARG A 359 0.94 15.69 23.22
C ARG A 359 1.43 16.06 21.82
N ILE A 360 0.72 16.97 21.18
CA ILE A 360 1.16 17.59 19.94
C ILE A 360 2.32 18.55 20.25
N GLY A 361 3.49 18.27 19.74
CA GLY A 361 4.65 19.16 19.89
C GLY A 361 4.48 20.40 19.01
N ARG A 362 4.68 20.24 17.72
CA ARG A 362 4.49 21.25 16.67
C ARG A 362 3.59 20.70 15.59
N ILE A 363 2.86 21.60 14.94
CA ILE A 363 2.07 21.26 13.75
C ILE A 363 2.74 21.95 12.57
N VAL A 364 2.93 21.21 11.48
CA VAL A 364 3.55 21.73 10.27
C VAL A 364 2.65 21.47 9.06
N GLN A 365 2.56 22.44 8.19
CA GLN A 365 2.04 22.29 6.85
C GLN A 365 3.19 21.83 5.94
N MET A 366 2.93 20.78 5.18
CA MET A 366 3.94 20.20 4.30
C MET A 366 3.81 20.77 2.89
N HIS A 367 4.94 20.98 2.26
CA HIS A 367 5.08 21.33 0.86
C HIS A 367 6.14 20.42 0.27
N SER A 368 5.74 19.20 -0.08
CA SER A 368 6.66 18.10 -0.35
C SER A 368 7.59 17.83 0.85
N ASN A 369 8.88 18.11 0.77
CA ASN A 369 9.83 17.96 1.88
C ASN A 369 10.02 19.24 2.73
N ASP A 370 9.53 20.39 2.27
CA ASP A 370 9.59 21.65 3.02
C ASP A 370 8.47 21.72 4.06
N ARG A 371 8.76 22.36 5.19
CA ARG A 371 7.88 22.44 6.36
C ARG A 371 7.64 23.88 6.76
N GLU A 372 6.39 24.27 6.86
CA GLU A 372 5.96 25.54 7.41
C GLU A 372 5.25 25.30 8.75
N GLU A 373 5.78 25.88 9.83
CA GLU A 373 5.16 25.72 11.16
C GLU A 373 3.88 26.54 11.26
N ILE A 374 2.79 25.87 11.63
CA ILE A 374 1.48 26.49 11.81
C ILE A 374 0.99 26.35 13.25
N LYS A 375 0.20 27.32 13.71
CA LYS A 375 -0.26 27.40 15.10
C LYS A 375 -1.46 26.52 15.40
N GLU A 376 -2.32 26.32 14.42
CA GLU A 376 -3.56 25.57 14.55
C GLU A 376 -3.96 24.94 13.22
N VAL A 377 -4.70 23.84 13.31
CA VAL A 377 -5.38 23.16 12.19
C VAL A 377 -6.86 23.02 12.50
N ARG A 378 -7.67 22.95 11.47
CA ARG A 378 -9.13 23.01 11.51
C ARG A 378 -9.77 21.89 10.67
N ALA A 379 -11.07 21.69 10.82
CA ALA A 379 -11.82 20.74 10.00
C ALA A 379 -11.50 20.92 8.50
N GLY A 380 -11.21 19.82 7.81
CA GLY A 380 -10.81 19.80 6.40
C GLY A 380 -9.30 19.96 6.14
N ASP A 381 -8.49 20.33 7.13
CA ASP A 381 -7.05 20.47 6.97
C ASP A 381 -6.33 19.11 6.88
N ILE A 382 -5.25 19.10 6.08
CA ILE A 382 -4.24 18.04 6.07
C ILE A 382 -2.94 18.67 6.55
N ALA A 383 -2.33 18.09 7.57
CA ALA A 383 -1.10 18.58 8.19
C ALA A 383 -0.25 17.44 8.76
N ALA A 384 0.94 17.76 9.26
CA ALA A 384 1.76 16.81 9.98
C ALA A 384 2.05 17.30 11.41
N ALA A 385 2.06 16.37 12.37
CA ALA A 385 2.44 16.63 13.76
C ALA A 385 3.84 16.08 14.04
N ILE A 386 4.61 16.85 14.82
CA ILE A 386 5.90 16.47 15.34
C ILE A 386 5.76 16.21 16.84
N GLY A 387 6.35 15.10 17.32
CA GLY A 387 6.45 14.80 18.73
C GLY A 387 5.45 13.76 19.26
N LEU A 388 4.61 13.20 18.40
CA LEU A 388 3.81 12.01 18.71
C LEU A 388 4.71 10.78 18.79
N LYS A 389 4.55 9.96 19.84
CA LYS A 389 5.47 8.83 20.13
C LYS A 389 4.89 7.48 19.78
N ASP A 390 3.62 7.28 20.11
CA ASP A 390 2.96 5.98 20.04
C ASP A 390 1.87 5.90 18.95
N VAL A 391 1.83 6.88 18.03
CA VAL A 391 0.86 6.90 16.93
C VAL A 391 1.37 6.07 15.76
N THR A 392 0.47 5.27 15.18
CA THR A 392 0.70 4.49 13.96
C THR A 392 -0.32 4.87 12.88
N THR A 393 -0.04 4.49 11.64
CA THR A 393 -0.97 4.70 10.52
C THR A 393 -2.31 4.02 10.79
N GLY A 394 -3.40 4.76 10.62
CA GLY A 394 -4.76 4.30 10.92
C GLY A 394 -5.28 4.66 12.33
N ASP A 395 -4.44 5.23 13.20
CA ASP A 395 -4.88 5.65 14.52
C ASP A 395 -5.77 6.89 14.46
N THR A 396 -6.79 6.93 15.31
CA THR A 396 -7.65 8.08 15.51
C THR A 396 -7.12 8.98 16.61
N LEU A 397 -7.01 10.27 16.32
CA LEU A 397 -6.68 11.32 17.29
C LEU A 397 -7.92 12.15 17.54
N CYS A 398 -8.41 12.21 18.78
CA CYS A 398 -9.66 12.89 19.09
C CYS A 398 -9.57 13.74 20.35
N ASP A 399 -10.68 14.44 20.68
CA ASP A 399 -10.81 15.19 21.92
C ASP A 399 -10.79 14.24 23.13
N MET A 400 -10.26 14.75 24.25
CA MET A 400 -10.13 13.99 25.50
C MET A 400 -11.47 13.63 26.15
N LYS A 401 -12.52 14.41 25.88
CA LYS A 401 -13.83 14.26 26.51
C LYS A 401 -14.83 13.55 25.60
N ASP A 402 -14.71 13.80 24.29
CA ASP A 402 -15.58 13.23 23.26
C ASP A 402 -14.80 12.21 22.44
N LYS A 403 -14.56 11.05 23.05
CA LYS A 403 -13.77 9.99 22.42
C LYS A 403 -14.56 9.30 21.31
N ILE A 404 -13.89 9.12 20.18
CA ILE A 404 -14.43 8.39 19.03
C ILE A 404 -13.28 7.59 18.39
N VAL A 405 -13.60 6.43 17.86
CA VAL A 405 -12.71 5.66 16.98
C VAL A 405 -13.26 5.76 15.57
N LEU A 406 -12.60 6.52 14.71
CA LEU A 406 -12.98 6.63 13.31
C LEU A 406 -12.77 5.29 12.59
N GLU A 407 -13.45 5.10 11.48
CA GLU A 407 -13.33 3.90 10.67
C GLU A 407 -11.86 3.56 10.36
N ARG A 408 -11.45 2.35 10.73
CA ARG A 408 -10.06 1.90 10.58
C ARG A 408 -9.69 1.67 9.12
N MET A 409 -8.41 1.86 8.82
CA MET A 409 -7.83 1.44 7.56
C MET A 409 -7.55 -0.07 7.60
N GLU A 410 -7.94 -0.78 6.56
CA GLU A 410 -7.54 -2.17 6.35
C GLU A 410 -6.26 -2.19 5.52
N PHE A 411 -5.30 -2.98 5.94
CA PHE A 411 -4.02 -3.11 5.24
C PHE A 411 -3.90 -4.50 4.62
N PRO A 412 -3.48 -4.59 3.35
CA PRO A 412 -3.29 -5.87 2.69
C PRO A 412 -2.12 -6.65 3.33
N GLU A 413 -2.24 -7.96 3.33
CA GLU A 413 -1.16 -8.85 3.76
C GLU A 413 -0.04 -8.85 2.73
N PRO A 414 1.24 -8.93 3.17
CA PRO A 414 2.38 -9.04 2.27
C PRO A 414 2.30 -10.29 1.38
N VAL A 415 2.75 -10.16 0.14
CA VAL A 415 2.65 -11.24 -0.87
C VAL A 415 4.00 -11.90 -1.18
N ILE A 416 5.11 -11.26 -0.87
CA ILE A 416 6.45 -11.83 -1.07
C ILE A 416 7.34 -11.61 0.15
N ALA A 417 8.34 -12.47 0.32
CA ALA A 417 9.30 -12.37 1.41
C ALA A 417 10.72 -12.66 0.94
N VAL A 418 11.70 -11.98 1.55
CA VAL A 418 13.12 -12.22 1.36
C VAL A 418 13.83 -12.30 2.72
N ALA A 419 14.94 -13.03 2.77
CA ALA A 419 15.81 -13.07 3.92
C ALA A 419 16.83 -11.94 3.86
N VAL A 420 17.07 -11.24 4.96
CA VAL A 420 18.10 -10.22 5.10
C VAL A 420 19.09 -10.61 6.18
N GLU A 421 20.37 -10.55 5.86
CA GLU A 421 21.45 -10.93 6.77
C GLU A 421 22.44 -9.77 6.91
N PRO A 422 22.74 -9.31 8.15
CA PRO A 422 23.72 -8.26 8.35
C PRO A 422 25.13 -8.74 7.98
N LYS A 423 25.93 -7.87 7.36
CA LYS A 423 27.33 -8.19 6.99
C LYS A 423 28.24 -8.25 8.20
N THR A 424 27.96 -7.47 9.24
CA THR A 424 28.75 -7.39 10.47
C THR A 424 27.85 -7.39 11.71
N LYS A 425 28.43 -7.59 12.89
CA LYS A 425 27.71 -7.49 14.18
C LYS A 425 27.19 -6.07 14.45
N VAL A 426 27.88 -5.04 13.97
CA VAL A 426 27.44 -3.65 14.08
C VAL A 426 26.22 -3.41 13.20
N ASP A 427 26.23 -3.98 12.00
CA ASP A 427 25.07 -3.90 11.08
C ASP A 427 23.84 -4.60 11.67
N GLN A 428 24.01 -5.64 12.50
CA GLN A 428 22.88 -6.35 13.11
C GLN A 428 22.07 -5.43 14.04
N GLU A 429 22.74 -4.63 14.87
CA GLU A 429 22.07 -3.68 15.78
C GLU A 429 21.39 -2.56 14.99
N LYS A 430 22.10 -1.98 14.00
CA LYS A 430 21.57 -0.95 13.11
C LYS A 430 20.36 -1.48 12.32
N MET A 431 20.43 -2.70 11.80
CA MET A 431 19.38 -3.36 11.04
C MET A 431 18.09 -3.50 11.87
N GLY A 432 18.17 -3.94 13.11
CA GLY A 432 17.01 -4.04 13.99
C GLY A 432 16.31 -2.70 14.21
N ILE A 433 17.08 -1.62 14.40
CA ILE A 433 16.55 -0.26 14.56
C ILE A 433 15.91 0.23 13.24
N ALA A 434 16.59 0.03 12.11
CA ALA A 434 16.12 0.45 10.79
C ALA A 434 14.82 -0.26 10.43
N LEU A 435 14.79 -1.59 10.55
CA LEU A 435 13.60 -2.40 10.27
C LEU A 435 12.41 -2.01 11.15
N GLY A 436 12.64 -1.75 12.44
CA GLY A 436 11.59 -1.28 13.35
C GLY A 436 11.00 0.08 12.93
N LYS A 437 11.82 1.02 12.46
CA LYS A 437 11.35 2.31 11.97
C LYS A 437 10.58 2.17 10.66
N LEU A 438 11.11 1.41 9.69
CA LEU A 438 10.48 1.17 8.41
C LEU A 438 9.14 0.44 8.55
N ALA A 439 9.03 -0.52 9.47
CA ALA A 439 7.77 -1.20 9.77
C ALA A 439 6.72 -0.28 10.44
N ASN A 440 7.15 0.76 11.16
CA ASN A 440 6.24 1.77 11.69
C ASN A 440 5.72 2.74 10.61
N GLU A 441 6.51 2.99 9.57
CA GLU A 441 6.12 3.83 8.45
C GLU A 441 5.13 3.14 7.51
N ASP A 442 5.37 1.85 7.26
CA ASP A 442 4.61 1.05 6.30
C ASP A 442 3.98 -0.18 6.98
N PRO A 443 2.66 -0.16 7.22
CA PRO A 443 1.96 -1.27 7.83
C PRO A 443 1.84 -2.52 6.94
N SER A 444 2.12 -2.44 5.63
CA SER A 444 2.20 -3.60 4.73
C SER A 444 3.58 -4.27 4.74
N PHE A 445 4.58 -3.63 5.34
CA PHE A 445 5.90 -4.18 5.54
C PHE A 445 5.99 -4.91 6.87
N ARG A 446 6.35 -6.19 6.83
CA ARG A 446 6.48 -7.03 8.03
C ARG A 446 7.88 -7.57 8.19
N VAL A 447 8.29 -7.67 9.45
CA VAL A 447 9.57 -8.22 9.86
C VAL A 447 9.33 -9.37 10.81
N SER A 448 9.90 -10.52 10.54
CA SER A 448 9.85 -11.70 11.40
C SER A 448 11.22 -12.37 11.48
N THR A 449 11.42 -13.17 12.49
CA THR A 449 12.58 -14.06 12.57
C THR A 449 12.09 -15.48 12.42
N ASP A 450 12.63 -16.19 11.45
CA ASP A 450 12.35 -17.60 11.29
C ASP A 450 13.03 -18.39 12.43
N GLU A 451 12.25 -19.07 13.24
CA GLU A 451 12.74 -19.77 14.44
C GLU A 451 13.68 -20.94 14.09
N GLU A 452 13.55 -21.52 12.90
CA GLU A 452 14.34 -22.68 12.49
C GLU A 452 15.68 -22.29 11.88
N SER A 453 15.66 -21.35 10.92
CA SER A 453 16.89 -20.90 10.25
C SER A 453 17.60 -19.78 11.03
N GLY A 454 16.90 -19.09 11.93
CA GLY A 454 17.37 -17.89 12.60
C GLY A 454 17.48 -16.67 11.68
N GLN A 455 17.00 -16.78 10.44
CA GLN A 455 17.04 -15.70 9.48
C GLN A 455 16.04 -14.59 9.82
N THR A 456 16.43 -13.35 9.58
CA THR A 456 15.49 -12.23 9.59
C THR A 456 14.80 -12.19 8.21
N ILE A 457 13.49 -12.37 8.23
CA ILE A 457 12.63 -12.35 7.05
C ILE A 457 11.91 -11.02 6.98
N ILE A 458 11.98 -10.35 5.85
CA ILE A 458 11.19 -9.17 5.53
C ILE A 458 10.17 -9.52 4.45
N ALA A 459 8.94 -9.09 4.64
CA ALA A 459 7.83 -9.36 3.74
C ALA A 459 7.17 -8.05 3.29
N GLY A 460 6.74 -7.97 2.05
CA GLY A 460 6.16 -6.78 1.43
C GLY A 460 5.26 -7.09 0.24
N MET A 461 4.78 -6.04 -0.42
CA MET A 461 3.77 -6.11 -1.48
C MET A 461 4.33 -6.49 -2.85
N GLY A 462 5.65 -6.44 -3.05
CA GLY A 462 6.28 -6.77 -4.31
C GLY A 462 7.80 -6.67 -4.24
N GLU A 463 8.49 -7.10 -5.31
CA GLU A 463 9.96 -7.08 -5.39
C GLU A 463 10.50 -5.66 -5.29
N LEU A 464 9.90 -4.72 -6.02
CA LEU A 464 10.31 -3.32 -5.99
C LEU A 464 10.13 -2.70 -4.61
N HIS A 465 9.04 -3.04 -3.90
CA HIS A 465 8.81 -2.59 -2.53
C HIS A 465 9.95 -3.03 -1.61
N LEU A 466 10.31 -4.32 -1.62
CA LEU A 466 11.39 -4.85 -0.78
C LEU A 466 12.77 -4.31 -1.18
N ASP A 467 13.04 -4.13 -2.48
CA ASP A 467 14.27 -3.51 -2.98
C ASP A 467 14.44 -2.08 -2.43
N ILE A 468 13.37 -1.29 -2.42
CA ILE A 468 13.38 0.07 -1.89
C ILE A 468 13.62 0.07 -0.38
N ILE A 469 12.97 -0.82 0.37
CA ILE A 469 13.20 -0.97 1.81
C ILE A 469 14.67 -1.31 2.11
N VAL A 470 15.25 -2.24 1.36
CA VAL A 470 16.66 -2.62 1.52
C VAL A 470 17.60 -1.46 1.17
N ASP A 471 17.33 -0.75 0.09
CA ASP A 471 18.12 0.40 -0.33
C ASP A 471 18.01 1.56 0.69
N ARG A 472 16.83 1.80 1.26
CA ARG A 472 16.64 2.73 2.38
C ARG A 472 17.42 2.33 3.63
N MET A 473 17.45 1.03 3.98
CA MET A 473 18.30 0.54 5.08
C MET A 473 19.77 0.88 4.85
N MET A 474 20.26 0.71 3.61
CA MET A 474 21.66 1.01 3.27
C MET A 474 21.95 2.52 3.26
N ARG A 475 21.12 3.35 2.66
CA ARG A 475 21.36 4.79 2.48
C ARG A 475 21.02 5.62 3.70
N GLU A 476 19.85 5.42 4.29
CA GLU A 476 19.37 6.25 5.41
C GLU A 476 19.90 5.80 6.77
N PHE A 477 20.16 4.48 6.94
CA PHE A 477 20.58 3.90 8.23
C PHE A 477 22.00 3.35 8.21
N ASP A 478 22.71 3.40 7.10
CA ASP A 478 24.08 2.89 6.94
C ASP A 478 24.20 1.42 7.41
N VAL A 479 23.29 0.56 6.93
CA VAL A 479 23.23 -0.87 7.25
C VAL A 479 23.77 -1.67 6.08
N GLY A 480 24.88 -2.39 6.30
CA GLY A 480 25.39 -3.37 5.33
C GLY A 480 24.64 -4.71 5.48
N CYS A 481 23.86 -5.12 4.49
CA CYS A 481 23.18 -6.41 4.49
C CYS A 481 23.33 -7.18 3.18
N ASN A 482 23.10 -8.49 3.25
CA ASN A 482 22.92 -9.37 2.11
C ASN A 482 21.44 -9.74 2.02
N VAL A 483 20.92 -9.84 0.80
CA VAL A 483 19.54 -10.22 0.54
C VAL A 483 19.54 -11.56 -0.21
N GLY A 484 18.66 -12.46 0.20
CA GLY A 484 18.52 -13.78 -0.42
C GLY A 484 17.12 -14.35 -0.27
N ALA A 485 16.87 -15.46 -0.93
CA ALA A 485 15.64 -16.20 -0.72
C ALA A 485 15.61 -16.79 0.71
N PRO A 486 14.45 -16.81 1.39
CA PRO A 486 14.30 -17.51 2.65
C PRO A 486 14.67 -18.98 2.51
N GLN A 487 15.26 -19.56 3.55
CA GLN A 487 15.53 -20.99 3.56
C GLN A 487 14.21 -21.76 3.57
N VAL A 488 14.13 -22.81 2.74
CA VAL A 488 12.95 -23.68 2.72
C VAL A 488 12.99 -24.57 3.96
N ALA A 489 11.90 -24.59 4.73
CA ALA A 489 11.76 -25.41 5.93
C ALA A 489 11.50 -26.87 5.55
N TYR A 490 12.54 -27.54 5.06
CA TYR A 490 12.47 -29.00 4.79
C TYR A 490 12.33 -29.79 6.09
N ARG A 491 11.73 -30.99 5.98
CA ARG A 491 11.65 -32.02 7.03
C ARG A 491 12.09 -33.33 6.45
N GLU A 492 12.42 -34.29 7.34
CA GLU A 492 12.62 -35.68 6.97
C GLU A 492 11.52 -36.53 7.60
N THR A 493 11.15 -37.62 6.96
CA THR A 493 10.28 -38.65 7.52
C THR A 493 10.72 -40.02 7.04
N ILE A 494 10.07 -41.08 7.54
CA ILE A 494 10.33 -42.46 7.11
C ILE A 494 9.08 -43.05 6.49
N THR A 495 9.24 -44.08 5.66
CA THR A 495 8.10 -44.74 4.99
C THR A 495 7.93 -46.22 5.35
N THR A 496 8.94 -46.82 5.97
CA THR A 496 8.90 -48.24 6.36
C THR A 496 9.25 -48.43 7.83
N LEU A 497 8.60 -49.42 8.45
CA LEU A 497 8.93 -49.84 9.80
C LEU A 497 10.30 -50.53 9.81
N VAL A 498 11.11 -50.22 10.79
CA VAL A 498 12.43 -50.84 11.03
C VAL A 498 12.60 -51.15 12.49
N GLU A 499 13.11 -52.32 12.81
CA GLU A 499 13.64 -52.68 14.14
C GLU A 499 15.16 -52.68 14.05
N HIS A 500 15.79 -51.92 14.94
CA HIS A 500 17.24 -51.76 14.98
C HIS A 500 17.78 -51.79 16.40
N GLU A 501 18.98 -52.34 16.56
CA GLU A 501 19.70 -52.35 17.84
C GLU A 501 21.00 -51.52 17.76
N HIS A 502 21.36 -50.91 18.86
CA HIS A 502 22.69 -50.31 18.96
C HIS A 502 23.26 -50.51 20.38
N LYS A 503 24.48 -51.03 20.40
CA LYS A 503 25.24 -51.23 21.62
C LYS A 503 26.37 -50.24 21.72
N PHE A 504 26.26 -49.31 22.65
CA PHE A 504 27.34 -48.37 22.99
C PHE A 504 28.15 -48.91 24.14
N ALA A 505 29.41 -49.31 23.88
CA ALA A 505 30.35 -49.77 24.89
C ALA A 505 31.67 -49.06 24.72
N LYS A 506 32.11 -48.28 25.69
CA LYS A 506 33.38 -47.57 25.70
C LYS A 506 34.11 -47.78 27.04
N GLN A 507 35.36 -48.23 26.93
CA GLN A 507 36.22 -48.41 28.12
C GLN A 507 37.48 -47.56 27.93
N SER A 508 37.70 -46.59 28.78
CA SER A 508 38.88 -45.73 28.77
C SER A 508 39.40 -45.57 30.20
N GLY A 509 40.28 -46.47 30.61
CA GLY A 509 41.11 -46.37 31.80
C GLY A 509 40.39 -45.97 33.11
N GLY A 510 39.30 -46.64 33.48
CA GLY A 510 38.46 -46.35 34.64
C GLY A 510 37.08 -46.99 34.54
N ARG A 511 36.03 -46.34 35.10
CA ARG A 511 34.64 -46.77 34.96
C ARG A 511 34.23 -46.68 33.48
N GLY A 512 33.75 -47.80 32.90
CA GLY A 512 33.30 -47.86 31.53
C GLY A 512 31.98 -47.14 31.30
N GLN A 513 31.55 -47.06 30.04
CA GLN A 513 30.21 -46.61 29.64
C GLN A 513 29.56 -47.71 28.85
N TYR A 514 28.34 -48.10 29.23
CA TYR A 514 27.58 -49.17 28.60
C TYR A 514 26.11 -48.80 28.48
N GLY A 515 25.57 -48.83 27.26
CA GLY A 515 24.16 -48.69 26.96
C GLY A 515 23.80 -49.54 25.74
N HIS A 516 22.74 -50.34 25.80
CA HIS A 516 22.28 -51.18 24.71
C HIS A 516 20.76 -51.09 24.61
N VAL A 517 20.26 -50.69 23.43
CA VAL A 517 18.85 -50.47 23.19
C VAL A 517 18.40 -51.12 21.87
N TYR A 518 17.19 -51.62 21.89
CA TYR A 518 16.46 -52.05 20.71
C TYR A 518 15.30 -51.10 20.50
N LEU A 519 15.26 -50.46 19.33
CA LEU A 519 14.21 -49.51 18.94
C LEU A 519 13.43 -50.05 17.75
N ARG A 520 12.10 -49.99 17.82
CA ARG A 520 11.21 -50.11 16.71
C ARG A 520 10.81 -48.73 16.26
N ILE A 521 11.06 -48.40 14.99
CA ILE A 521 10.85 -47.10 14.39
C ILE A 521 9.79 -47.24 13.34
N GLU A 522 8.66 -46.58 13.51
CA GLU A 522 7.47 -46.71 12.67
C GLU A 522 7.06 -45.35 12.09
N PRO A 523 6.66 -45.29 10.79
CA PRO A 523 6.08 -44.07 10.23
C PRO A 523 4.69 -43.83 10.82
N GLN A 524 4.39 -42.53 11.08
CA GLN A 524 3.06 -42.06 11.46
C GLN A 524 2.39 -41.33 10.29
N LYS A 525 1.13 -40.92 10.48
CA LYS A 525 0.43 -40.11 9.48
C LYS A 525 1.04 -38.69 9.46
N PRO A 526 1.02 -38.03 8.29
CA PRO A 526 1.46 -36.64 8.21
C PRO A 526 0.75 -35.74 9.23
N GLY A 527 1.53 -35.05 10.07
CA GLY A 527 1.04 -34.16 11.12
C GLY A 527 0.85 -34.79 12.50
N ASP A 528 1.03 -36.12 12.67
CA ASP A 528 0.91 -36.77 13.98
C ASP A 528 2.14 -36.53 14.89
N GLY A 529 3.24 -36.05 14.31
CA GLY A 529 4.42 -35.62 15.06
C GLY A 529 5.26 -36.78 15.61
N TYR A 530 5.67 -36.70 16.88
CA TYR A 530 6.53 -37.67 17.53
C TYR A 530 5.82 -38.38 18.68
N GLU A 531 5.88 -39.71 18.69
CA GLU A 531 5.38 -40.54 19.77
C GLU A 531 6.50 -41.46 20.30
N PHE A 532 6.67 -41.53 21.63
CA PHE A 532 7.60 -42.47 22.26
C PHE A 532 6.83 -43.47 23.12
N VAL A 533 7.12 -44.75 22.94
CA VAL A 533 6.48 -45.83 23.66
C VAL A 533 7.54 -46.69 24.40
N ASP A 534 7.25 -47.00 25.65
CA ASP A 534 8.06 -47.90 26.48
C ASP A 534 7.34 -49.28 26.54
N GLU A 535 7.90 -50.28 25.89
CA GLU A 535 7.44 -51.70 25.94
C GLU A 535 8.44 -52.59 26.67
N ILE A 536 9.34 -52.06 27.46
CA ILE A 536 10.34 -52.86 28.18
C ILE A 536 9.69 -53.85 29.14
N LYS A 537 10.06 -55.11 29.02
CA LYS A 537 9.62 -56.18 29.90
C LYS A 537 10.80 -56.78 30.66
N GLY A 538 10.55 -57.26 31.90
CA GLY A 538 11.55 -57.98 32.68
C GLY A 538 12.71 -57.13 33.22
N GLY A 539 12.66 -55.81 33.09
CA GLY A 539 13.69 -54.93 33.65
C GLY A 539 15.05 -54.98 32.93
N VAL A 540 15.06 -55.39 31.66
CA VAL A 540 16.32 -55.46 30.84
C VAL A 540 16.97 -54.10 30.66
N ILE A 541 16.22 -53.02 30.77
CA ILE A 541 16.68 -51.65 30.96
C ILE A 541 16.03 -51.13 32.24
N PRO A 542 16.77 -50.62 33.24
CA PRO A 542 16.21 -49.96 34.40
C PRO A 542 15.32 -48.78 34.03
N LYS A 543 14.17 -48.64 34.70
CA LYS A 543 13.18 -47.57 34.36
C LYS A 543 13.78 -46.15 34.44
N GLU A 544 14.79 -45.94 35.25
CA GLU A 544 15.50 -44.66 35.38
C GLU A 544 16.22 -44.23 34.10
N TYR A 545 16.61 -45.18 33.22
CA TYR A 545 17.30 -44.87 31.95
C TYR A 545 16.38 -44.69 30.75
N VAL A 546 15.10 -45.09 30.83
CA VAL A 546 14.13 -44.93 29.74
C VAL A 546 13.92 -43.46 29.36
N PRO A 547 13.85 -42.48 30.30
CA PRO A 547 13.82 -41.06 29.95
C PRO A 547 15.07 -40.60 29.18
N ALA A 548 16.24 -41.16 29.50
CA ALA A 548 17.48 -40.85 28.78
C ALA A 548 17.48 -41.41 27.36
N VAL A 549 16.88 -42.59 27.12
CA VAL A 549 16.65 -43.14 25.79
C VAL A 549 15.77 -42.20 24.96
N ASN A 550 14.61 -41.78 25.49
CA ASN A 550 13.72 -40.83 24.82
C ASN A 550 14.41 -39.52 24.49
N LYS A 551 15.16 -38.96 25.44
CA LYS A 551 15.93 -37.73 25.21
C LYS A 551 16.99 -37.89 24.10
N GLY A 552 17.66 -39.03 24.04
CA GLY A 552 18.63 -39.35 22.99
C GLY A 552 17.99 -39.46 21.60
N VAL A 553 16.77 -40.01 21.52
CA VAL A 553 15.98 -40.07 20.29
C VAL A 553 15.59 -38.67 19.87
N GLN A 554 14.98 -37.86 20.74
CA GLN A 554 14.52 -36.51 20.44
C GLN A 554 15.65 -35.60 19.94
N GLU A 555 16.81 -35.63 20.60
CA GLU A 555 17.96 -34.84 20.18
C GLU A 555 18.49 -35.24 18.81
N GLN A 556 18.49 -36.53 18.46
CA GLN A 556 18.91 -36.99 17.15
C GLN A 556 17.88 -36.64 16.06
N MET A 557 16.59 -36.63 16.41
CA MET A 557 15.53 -36.25 15.47
C MET A 557 15.64 -34.80 15.00
N GLN A 558 16.28 -33.92 15.76
CA GLN A 558 16.54 -32.55 15.29
C GLN A 558 17.52 -32.49 14.11
N ASN A 559 18.31 -33.56 13.93
CA ASN A 559 19.29 -33.69 12.85
C ASN A 559 18.97 -34.97 12.06
N GLY A 560 18.28 -34.84 10.96
CA GLY A 560 17.92 -35.96 10.07
C GLY A 560 19.14 -36.65 9.44
N VAL A 561 18.89 -37.67 8.64
CA VAL A 561 19.93 -38.53 8.09
C VAL A 561 20.19 -38.34 6.59
N ILE A 562 19.26 -37.65 5.87
CA ILE A 562 19.39 -37.35 4.43
C ILE A 562 20.16 -36.03 4.24
N ALA A 563 19.62 -34.96 4.76
CA ALA A 563 20.12 -33.60 4.55
C ALA A 563 20.27 -32.79 5.85
N GLY A 564 20.01 -33.43 7.00
CA GLY A 564 20.17 -32.81 8.32
C GLY A 564 18.94 -32.02 8.79
N PHE A 565 17.78 -32.17 8.14
CA PHE A 565 16.55 -31.52 8.55
C PHE A 565 15.82 -32.32 9.64
N PRO A 566 15.00 -31.68 10.49
CA PRO A 566 14.29 -32.39 11.55
C PRO A 566 13.45 -33.55 11.05
N LEU A 567 13.52 -34.68 11.75
CA LEU A 567 12.70 -35.88 11.49
C LEU A 567 11.35 -35.72 12.17
N VAL A 568 10.26 -35.91 11.43
CA VAL A 568 8.87 -35.76 11.89
C VAL A 568 8.02 -36.98 11.56
N ASP A 569 6.85 -37.09 12.19
CA ASP A 569 5.84 -38.13 11.96
C ASP A 569 6.39 -39.55 12.16
N VAL A 570 7.06 -39.75 13.30
CA VAL A 570 7.72 -40.99 13.66
C VAL A 570 7.32 -41.44 15.07
N LYS A 571 6.94 -42.72 15.19
CA LYS A 571 6.77 -43.40 16.45
C LYS A 571 7.98 -44.25 16.74
N VAL A 572 8.52 -44.10 17.94
CA VAL A 572 9.68 -44.87 18.42
C VAL A 572 9.32 -45.66 19.66
N THR A 573 9.42 -46.98 19.56
CA THR A 573 9.15 -47.89 20.68
C THR A 573 10.46 -48.50 21.13
N VAL A 574 10.80 -48.33 22.42
CA VAL A 574 11.85 -49.11 23.05
C VAL A 574 11.28 -50.38 23.62
N TYR A 575 11.72 -51.55 23.15
CA TYR A 575 11.11 -52.82 23.52
C TYR A 575 12.07 -53.83 24.14
N ASP A 576 13.40 -53.66 23.95
CA ASP A 576 14.42 -54.55 24.56
C ASP A 576 15.74 -53.78 24.77
N GLY A 577 16.68 -54.42 25.44
CA GLY A 577 18.01 -53.87 25.68
C GLY A 577 18.80 -54.66 26.69
N SER A 578 19.91 -54.13 27.13
CA SER A 578 20.70 -54.67 28.25
C SER A 578 21.49 -53.56 28.96
N TYR A 579 21.77 -53.79 30.22
CA TYR A 579 22.55 -52.89 31.03
C TYR A 579 23.70 -53.63 31.75
N HIS A 580 24.65 -52.87 32.25
CA HIS A 580 25.76 -53.37 33.08
C HIS A 580 25.76 -52.65 34.43
N ASP A 581 25.73 -53.37 35.52
CA ASP A 581 25.54 -52.84 36.88
C ASP A 581 26.53 -51.72 37.25
N VAL A 582 27.74 -51.74 36.72
CA VAL A 582 28.80 -50.77 37.05
C VAL A 582 28.97 -49.69 35.99
N ASP A 583 28.83 -50.03 34.71
CA ASP A 583 29.20 -49.17 33.56
C ASP A 583 28.02 -48.48 32.91
N SER A 584 26.78 -48.85 33.27
CA SER A 584 25.58 -48.19 32.73
C SER A 584 25.29 -46.89 33.44
N ASN A 585 24.90 -45.88 32.69
CA ASN A 585 24.45 -44.57 33.16
C ASN A 585 23.55 -43.90 32.13
N GLU A 586 22.85 -42.83 32.51
CA GLU A 586 21.93 -42.07 31.62
C GLU A 586 22.61 -41.62 30.34
N MET A 587 23.86 -41.12 30.42
CA MET A 587 24.58 -40.64 29.23
C MET A 587 24.88 -41.78 28.24
N ALA A 588 25.21 -42.97 28.70
CA ALA A 588 25.48 -44.10 27.84
C ALA A 588 24.22 -44.57 27.10
N PHE A 589 23.05 -44.60 27.78
CA PHE A 589 21.77 -44.91 27.14
C PHE A 589 21.31 -43.84 26.20
N LYS A 590 21.52 -42.56 26.54
CA LYS A 590 21.25 -41.43 25.64
C LYS A 590 22.05 -41.52 24.34
N ILE A 591 23.34 -41.81 24.43
CA ILE A 591 24.21 -42.00 23.25
C ILE A 591 23.79 -43.24 22.44
N ALA A 592 23.53 -44.37 23.13
CA ALA A 592 23.07 -45.59 22.46
C ALA A 592 21.78 -45.39 21.67
N ALA A 593 20.80 -44.68 22.27
CA ALA A 593 19.53 -44.36 21.62
C ALA A 593 19.73 -43.41 20.43
N SER A 594 20.52 -42.36 20.57
CA SER A 594 20.87 -41.42 19.51
C SER A 594 21.50 -42.12 18.30
N MET A 595 22.45 -43.06 18.56
CA MET A 595 23.07 -43.84 17.48
C MET A 595 22.08 -44.83 16.86
N CYS A 596 21.26 -45.50 17.68
CA CYS A 596 20.27 -46.46 17.23
C CYS A 596 19.24 -45.82 16.28
N ILE A 597 18.65 -44.67 16.67
CA ILE A 597 17.70 -43.97 15.82
C ILE A 597 18.35 -43.47 14.52
N ARG A 598 19.58 -42.96 14.59
CA ARG A 598 20.32 -42.48 13.42
C ARG A 598 20.60 -43.60 12.42
N GLU A 599 20.93 -44.79 12.87
CA GLU A 599 21.20 -45.94 12.01
C GLU A 599 19.90 -46.57 11.51
N GLY A 600 18.89 -46.69 12.38
CA GLY A 600 17.59 -47.26 12.05
C GLY A 600 16.81 -46.41 11.02
N VAL A 601 16.83 -45.09 11.14
CA VAL A 601 16.17 -44.19 10.18
C VAL A 601 16.78 -44.32 8.77
N LYS A 602 18.08 -44.54 8.64
CA LYS A 602 18.71 -44.79 7.32
C LYS A 602 18.17 -46.03 6.63
N LEU A 603 17.76 -47.03 7.41
CA LEU A 603 17.21 -48.29 6.92
C LEU A 603 15.68 -48.21 6.67
N ALA A 604 15.02 -47.21 7.26
CA ALA A 604 13.57 -47.03 7.23
C ALA A 604 13.05 -46.29 5.97
N ASN A 605 13.82 -46.29 4.88
CA ASN A 605 13.53 -45.58 3.63
C ASN A 605 13.16 -44.11 3.89
N PRO A 606 14.10 -43.28 4.37
CA PRO A 606 13.84 -41.91 4.71
C PRO A 606 13.56 -41.06 3.47
N GLN A 607 12.64 -40.10 3.62
CA GLN A 607 12.22 -39.15 2.57
C GLN A 607 12.33 -37.73 3.06
N LEU A 608 12.63 -36.83 2.13
CA LEU A 608 12.62 -35.39 2.33
C LEU A 608 11.21 -34.84 2.08
N LEU A 609 10.67 -34.08 3.03
CA LEU A 609 9.41 -33.37 2.92
C LEU A 609 9.68 -31.89 2.63
N GLU A 610 8.91 -31.33 1.70
CA GLU A 610 8.88 -29.91 1.39
C GLU A 610 7.58 -29.27 1.93
N PRO A 611 7.59 -27.97 2.34
CA PRO A 611 6.38 -27.33 2.84
C PRO A 611 5.35 -27.16 1.73
N MET A 612 4.07 -27.35 2.09
CA MET A 612 2.93 -27.06 1.23
C MET A 612 2.24 -25.79 1.73
N MET A 613 1.82 -24.92 0.81
CA MET A 613 1.17 -23.66 1.11
C MET A 613 -0.19 -23.55 0.41
N ASN A 614 -1.16 -22.95 1.08
CA ASN A 614 -2.38 -22.51 0.42
C ASN A 614 -2.10 -21.15 -0.24
N VAL A 615 -2.40 -21.05 -1.53
CA VAL A 615 -2.14 -19.83 -2.32
C VAL A 615 -3.47 -19.36 -2.92
N GLU A 616 -3.81 -18.10 -2.69
CA GLU A 616 -4.91 -17.41 -3.34
C GLU A 616 -4.34 -16.42 -4.35
N VAL A 617 -4.81 -16.48 -5.59
CA VAL A 617 -4.37 -15.59 -6.66
C VAL A 617 -5.58 -14.84 -7.21
N SER A 618 -5.56 -13.50 -7.07
CA SER A 618 -6.54 -12.63 -7.71
C SER A 618 -5.97 -12.07 -9.01
N THR A 619 -6.67 -12.29 -10.12
CA THR A 619 -6.22 -11.87 -11.45
C THR A 619 -7.41 -11.47 -12.32
N PRO A 620 -7.26 -10.55 -13.30
CA PRO A 620 -8.25 -10.33 -14.34
C PRO A 620 -8.53 -11.63 -15.14
N GLU A 621 -9.75 -11.76 -15.66
CA GLU A 621 -10.21 -12.95 -16.38
C GLU A 621 -9.32 -13.32 -17.56
N ASP A 622 -8.81 -12.32 -18.28
CA ASP A 622 -7.93 -12.48 -19.44
C ASP A 622 -6.63 -13.25 -19.12
N TYR A 623 -6.14 -13.18 -17.89
CA TYR A 623 -4.89 -13.81 -17.44
C TYR A 623 -5.11 -15.12 -16.67
N MET A 624 -6.36 -15.52 -16.42
CA MET A 624 -6.68 -16.71 -15.61
C MET A 624 -6.04 -17.98 -16.18
N GLY A 625 -6.04 -18.13 -17.51
CA GLY A 625 -5.43 -19.28 -18.17
C GLY A 625 -3.93 -19.42 -17.94
N ASP A 626 -3.20 -18.30 -18.01
CA ASP A 626 -1.75 -18.26 -17.80
C ASP A 626 -1.40 -18.53 -16.33
N VAL A 627 -2.16 -17.97 -15.39
CA VAL A 627 -1.99 -18.22 -13.95
C VAL A 627 -2.23 -19.68 -13.61
N MET A 628 -3.32 -20.28 -14.10
CA MET A 628 -3.60 -21.71 -13.91
C MET A 628 -2.50 -22.59 -14.52
N GLY A 629 -1.98 -22.21 -15.69
CA GLY A 629 -0.88 -22.91 -16.35
C GLY A 629 0.39 -22.87 -15.50
N ASP A 630 0.74 -21.73 -14.91
CA ASP A 630 1.93 -21.60 -14.06
C ASP A 630 1.77 -22.35 -12.72
N LEU A 631 0.60 -22.30 -12.08
CA LEU A 631 0.33 -23.06 -10.85
C LEU A 631 0.46 -24.57 -11.09
N ASN A 632 -0.09 -25.09 -12.19
CA ASN A 632 0.04 -26.48 -12.56
C ASN A 632 1.50 -26.87 -12.84
N ARG A 633 2.28 -26.01 -13.51
CA ARG A 633 3.71 -26.20 -13.75
C ARG A 633 4.51 -26.30 -12.44
N ARG A 634 4.09 -25.59 -11.41
CA ARG A 634 4.67 -25.61 -10.05
C ARG A 634 4.13 -26.75 -9.18
N ARG A 635 3.41 -27.71 -9.76
CA ARG A 635 2.76 -28.84 -9.06
C ARG A 635 1.66 -28.39 -8.09
N GLY A 636 1.09 -27.22 -8.29
CA GLY A 636 -0.07 -26.74 -7.53
C GLY A 636 -1.33 -27.55 -7.88
N ILE A 637 -2.21 -27.70 -6.91
CA ILE A 637 -3.55 -28.29 -7.10
C ILE A 637 -4.53 -27.11 -7.05
N VAL A 638 -5.16 -26.80 -8.19
CA VAL A 638 -6.15 -25.74 -8.26
C VAL A 638 -7.47 -26.31 -7.73
N SER A 639 -7.93 -25.80 -6.58
CA SER A 639 -9.28 -26.05 -6.06
C SER A 639 -10.14 -24.85 -6.47
N ALA A 640 -11.15 -25.09 -7.29
CA ALA A 640 -12.06 -24.05 -7.77
C ALA A 640 -13.00 -23.53 -6.67
#